data_26366efabd781e55e66853192aa2e7a8
#
_entry.id   26366efabd781e55e66853192aa2e7a8
#
_cell.length_a   1.000
_cell.length_b   1.000
_cell.length_c   1.000
_cell.angle_alpha   90.00
_cell.angle_beta   90.00
_cell.angle_gamma   90.00
#
_symmetry.space_group_name_H-M   'P 1'
#
loop_
_entity.id
_entity.type
_entity.pdbx_description
1 polymer ?
#
loop_
_entity_poly.entity_id
_entity_poly.type
_entity_poly.pdbx_seq_one_letter_code
_entity_poly.pdbx_strand_id
1 'polypeptide(L)'
;IHAAGAFRGDFSWTSEAIGNIVKNCMEHTPEGGRIEIDAAENALFSEIIIKDNGTGISPEDLPHIFERFYKGKDSDGKSFGIGLALSRMIIAGQGGTVKAENRKPVGAMFTIRFYKGTV
;
A
#
# COMPACT_ATOMS: atom_id res chain seq x y z
N ILE A 1 6.11 6.46 12.29
CA ILE A 1 6.58 5.29 11.57
C ILE A 1 7.27 4.34 12.54
N HIS A 2 6.81 3.13 12.54
CA HIS A 2 7.33 2.08 13.39
C HIS A 2 7.93 0.99 12.51
N ALA A 3 9.18 0.65 12.74
CA ALA A 3 9.80 -0.43 12.00
C ALA A 3 10.44 -1.42 12.97
N ALA A 4 10.08 -2.69 12.83
CA ALA A 4 10.52 -3.75 13.73
C ALA A 4 11.08 -4.93 12.94
N GLY A 5 11.97 -4.69 12.06
CA GLY A 5 12.60 -5.73 11.26
C GLY A 5 13.30 -5.15 10.06
N ALA A 6 13.94 -5.99 9.33
CA ALA A 6 14.66 -5.61 8.14
C ALA A 6 14.20 -6.48 6.97
N PHE A 7 14.32 -5.97 5.78
CA PHE A 7 14.03 -6.73 4.57
C PHE A 7 15.12 -6.48 3.54
N ARG A 8 15.25 -7.42 2.61
CA ARG A 8 16.18 -7.29 1.51
C ARG A 8 15.45 -6.74 0.31
N GLY A 9 16.06 -5.78 -0.35
CA GLY A 9 15.53 -5.17 -1.53
C GLY A 9 16.26 -3.87 -1.79
N ASP A 10 15.88 -3.22 -2.86
CA ASP A 10 16.42 -1.90 -3.17
C ASP A 10 15.71 -0.87 -2.32
N PHE A 11 16.44 -0.23 -1.44
CA PHE A 11 15.89 0.75 -0.53
C PHE A 11 15.22 1.92 -1.26
N SER A 12 15.82 2.41 -2.32
CA SER A 12 15.27 3.54 -3.07
C SER A 12 13.97 3.19 -3.74
N TRP A 13 13.91 2.04 -4.40
CA TRP A 13 12.70 1.58 -5.07
C TRP A 13 11.59 1.25 -4.07
N THR A 14 11.96 0.61 -2.97
CA THR A 14 10.99 0.28 -1.92
C THR A 14 10.41 1.54 -1.29
N SER A 15 11.25 2.54 -1.02
CA SER A 15 10.78 3.83 -0.50
C SER A 15 9.82 4.50 -1.48
N GLU A 16 10.09 4.42 -2.76
CA GLU A 16 9.20 4.96 -3.80
C GLU A 16 7.84 4.25 -3.77
N ALA A 17 7.85 2.93 -3.70
CA ALA A 17 6.62 2.14 -3.65
C ALA A 17 5.78 2.49 -2.42
N ILE A 18 6.41 2.54 -1.26
CA ILE A 18 5.72 2.87 0.00
C ILE A 18 5.22 4.30 -0.04
N GLY A 19 6.02 5.23 -0.53
CA GLY A 19 5.64 6.63 -0.66
C GLY A 19 4.39 6.83 -1.52
N ASN A 20 4.29 6.09 -2.61
CA ASN A 20 3.11 6.15 -3.48
C ASN A 20 1.86 5.65 -2.77
N ILE A 21 1.98 4.60 -1.97
CA ILE A 21 0.86 4.06 -1.20
C ILE A 21 0.44 5.05 -0.10
N VAL A 22 1.40 5.62 0.62
CA VAL A 22 1.13 6.62 1.65
C VAL A 22 0.44 7.83 1.03
N LYS A 23 0.90 8.28 -0.11
CA LYS A 23 0.30 9.41 -0.81
C LYS A 23 -1.17 9.12 -1.17
N ASN A 24 -1.45 7.92 -1.63
CA ASN A 24 -2.82 7.50 -1.90
C ASN A 24 -3.67 7.54 -0.64
N CYS A 25 -3.15 7.04 0.47
CA CYS A 25 -3.85 7.10 1.75
C CYS A 25 -4.13 8.55 2.17
N MET A 26 -3.16 9.44 1.97
CA MET A 26 -3.34 10.86 2.29
C MET A 26 -4.46 11.49 1.47
N GLU A 27 -4.58 11.11 0.22
CA GLU A 27 -5.63 11.63 -0.67
C GLU A 27 -7.04 11.20 -0.24
N HIS A 28 -7.15 10.07 0.44
CA HIS A 28 -8.43 9.53 0.89
C HIS A 28 -8.69 9.75 2.38
N THR A 29 -7.78 10.43 3.06
CA THR A 29 -7.91 10.70 4.50
C THR A 29 -8.18 12.19 4.70
N PRO A 30 -9.30 12.56 5.32
CA PRO A 30 -9.61 13.98 5.54
C PRO A 30 -8.64 14.59 6.54
N GLU A 31 -8.62 15.92 6.58
CA GLU A 31 -7.83 16.66 7.54
C GLU A 31 -8.18 16.21 8.96
N GLY A 32 -7.17 16.00 9.78
CA GLY A 32 -7.35 15.47 11.12
C GLY A 32 -7.38 13.95 11.18
N GLY A 33 -7.32 13.30 10.04
CA GLY A 33 -7.26 11.84 9.99
C GLY A 33 -5.90 11.29 10.37
N ARG A 34 -5.78 9.97 10.33
CA ARG A 34 -4.58 9.28 10.78
C ARG A 34 -4.12 8.25 9.75
N ILE A 35 -2.80 8.21 9.55
CA ILE A 35 -2.15 7.17 8.77
C ILE A 35 -1.11 6.51 9.66
N GLU A 36 -1.19 5.19 9.78
CA GLU A 36 -0.27 4.41 10.60
C GLU A 36 0.52 3.47 9.71
N ILE A 37 1.81 3.36 9.99
CA ILE A 37 2.71 2.45 9.28
C ILE A 37 3.38 1.57 10.31
N ASP A 38 3.20 0.27 10.18
CA ASP A 38 3.83 -0.71 11.04
C ASP A 38 4.66 -1.68 10.21
N ALA A 39 5.75 -2.13 10.77
CA ALA A 39 6.59 -3.13 10.12
C ALA A 39 6.93 -4.24 11.12
N ALA A 40 6.96 -5.45 10.63
CA ALA A 40 7.29 -6.63 11.43
C ALA A 40 7.97 -7.67 10.54
N GLU A 41 8.64 -8.61 11.16
CA GLU A 41 9.20 -9.73 10.39
C GLU A 41 9.09 -11.03 11.17
N ASN A 42 9.04 -12.11 10.44
CA ASN A 42 9.11 -13.46 11.02
C ASN A 42 10.01 -14.32 10.13
N ALA A 43 10.01 -15.62 10.37
CA ALA A 43 10.88 -16.53 9.62
C ALA A 43 10.54 -16.62 8.13
N LEU A 44 9.31 -16.27 7.74
CA LEU A 44 8.82 -16.45 6.38
C LEU A 44 8.83 -15.18 5.55
N PHE A 45 8.58 -14.03 6.19
CA PHE A 45 8.49 -12.77 5.45
C PHE A 45 8.72 -11.56 6.35
N SER A 46 8.99 -10.44 5.69
CA SER A 46 8.93 -9.11 6.28
C SER A 46 7.63 -8.46 5.83
N GLU A 47 6.94 -7.78 6.72
CA GLU A 47 5.63 -7.22 6.43
C GLU A 47 5.59 -5.74 6.78
N ILE A 48 4.97 -4.96 5.90
CA ILE A 48 4.70 -3.55 6.14
C ILE A 48 3.21 -3.35 5.98
N ILE A 49 2.58 -2.78 6.98
CA ILE A 49 1.15 -2.50 6.97
C ILE A 49 0.94 -0.99 7.03
N ILE A 50 0.19 -0.46 6.08
CA ILE A 50 -0.15 0.96 6.01
C ILE A 50 -1.65 1.08 6.15
N LYS A 51 -2.09 1.76 7.21
CA LYS A 51 -3.52 1.89 7.53
C LYS A 51 -3.90 3.36 7.58
N ASP A 52 -5.09 3.68 7.10
CA ASP A 52 -5.68 5.01 7.30
C ASP A 52 -7.06 4.86 7.93
N ASN A 53 -7.58 5.96 8.45
CA ASN A 53 -8.94 6.04 8.96
C ASN A 53 -9.82 6.95 8.11
N GLY A 54 -9.50 7.02 6.83
CA GLY A 54 -10.24 7.82 5.86
C GLY A 54 -11.53 7.15 5.40
N THR A 55 -11.95 7.50 4.19
CA THR A 55 -13.21 7.02 3.63
C THR A 55 -13.15 5.57 3.16
N GLY A 56 -11.97 5.00 3.06
CA GLY A 56 -11.80 3.69 2.45
C GLY A 56 -11.86 3.77 0.93
N ILE A 57 -11.91 2.61 0.31
CA ILE A 57 -11.94 2.47 -1.15
C ILE A 57 -13.28 1.86 -1.54
N SER A 58 -13.93 2.43 -2.55
CA SER A 58 -15.18 1.85 -3.04
C SER A 58 -14.98 0.37 -3.37
N PRO A 59 -15.90 -0.52 -2.97
CA PRO A 59 -15.80 -1.94 -3.31
C PRO A 59 -15.67 -2.20 -4.81
N GLU A 60 -16.22 -1.32 -5.63
CA GLU A 60 -16.12 -1.45 -7.09
C GLU A 60 -14.71 -1.14 -7.59
N ASP A 61 -14.01 -0.24 -6.91
CA ASP A 61 -12.66 0.17 -7.29
C ASP A 61 -11.61 -0.79 -6.74
N LEU A 62 -11.85 -1.36 -5.58
CA LEU A 62 -10.84 -2.11 -4.83
C LEU A 62 -10.12 -3.17 -5.66
N PRO A 63 -10.77 -3.98 -6.50
CA PRO A 63 -10.06 -4.97 -7.32
C PRO A 63 -9.17 -4.35 -8.40
N HIS A 64 -9.32 -3.07 -8.67
CA HIS A 64 -8.69 -2.41 -9.83
C HIS A 64 -7.65 -1.36 -9.49
N ILE A 65 -7.48 -1.04 -8.21
CA ILE A 65 -6.65 0.13 -7.83
C ILE A 65 -5.18 -0.01 -8.21
N PHE A 66 -4.70 -1.22 -8.44
CA PHE A 66 -3.33 -1.45 -8.88
C PHE A 66 -3.21 -1.54 -10.40
N GLU A 67 -4.31 -1.40 -11.13
CA GLU A 67 -4.28 -1.39 -12.58
C GLU A 67 -3.79 -0.03 -13.07
N ARG A 68 -2.96 -0.07 -14.07
CA ARG A 68 -2.37 1.13 -14.64
C ARG A 68 -3.47 2.03 -15.23
N PHE A 69 -3.45 3.30 -14.87
CA PHE A 69 -4.40 4.32 -15.34
C PHE A 69 -5.84 4.12 -14.90
N TYR A 70 -6.08 3.23 -13.94
CA TYR A 70 -7.44 3.06 -13.45
C TYR A 70 -7.93 4.33 -12.75
N LYS A 71 -9.13 4.77 -13.09
CA LYS A 71 -9.78 5.91 -12.45
C LYS A 71 -10.90 5.41 -11.54
N GLY A 72 -10.88 5.85 -10.30
CA GLY A 72 -11.90 5.50 -9.35
C GLY A 72 -13.27 6.07 -9.72
N LYS A 73 -14.30 5.46 -9.17
CA LYS A 73 -15.69 5.82 -9.43
C LYS A 73 -16.01 7.27 -9.05
N ASP A 74 -15.46 7.73 -7.93
CA ASP A 74 -15.68 9.08 -7.41
C ASP A 74 -14.51 10.00 -7.71
N SER A 75 -13.88 9.81 -8.85
CA SER A 75 -12.67 10.55 -9.15
C SER A 75 -13.01 11.94 -9.69
N ASP A 76 -12.89 12.95 -8.85
CA ASP A 76 -12.89 14.34 -9.27
C ASP A 76 -11.60 14.65 -10.02
N GLY A 77 -11.34 13.90 -11.09
CA GLY A 77 -10.08 13.97 -11.78
C GLY A 77 -8.94 13.23 -11.09
N LYS A 78 -9.18 12.68 -9.91
CA LYS A 78 -8.19 11.89 -9.19
C LYS A 78 -8.27 10.46 -9.64
N SER A 79 -7.16 9.88 -10.00
CA SER A 79 -7.08 8.47 -10.37
C SER A 79 -6.12 7.78 -9.44
N PHE A 80 -6.23 6.47 -9.35
CA PHE A 80 -5.18 5.68 -8.72
C PHE A 80 -3.93 5.68 -9.60
N GLY A 81 -4.15 5.94 -10.87
CA GLY A 81 -3.11 6.31 -11.82
C GLY A 81 -1.96 5.35 -11.93
N ILE A 82 -0.77 5.95 -12.05
CA ILE A 82 0.46 5.18 -12.23
C ILE A 82 1.06 4.78 -10.88
N GLY A 83 0.80 5.58 -9.84
CA GLY A 83 1.46 5.42 -8.54
C GLY A 83 1.29 4.04 -7.91
N LEU A 84 0.06 3.56 -7.77
CA LEU A 84 -0.18 2.25 -7.15
C LEU A 84 0.26 1.11 -8.06
N ALA A 85 0.06 1.24 -9.37
CA ALA A 85 0.53 0.25 -10.32
C ALA A 85 2.05 0.12 -10.27
N LEU A 86 2.75 1.24 -10.18
CA LEU A 86 4.20 1.26 -10.04
C LEU A 86 4.64 0.61 -8.73
N SER A 87 3.94 0.92 -7.63
CA SER A 87 4.23 0.30 -6.34
C SER A 87 4.15 -1.22 -6.42
N ARG A 88 3.09 -1.74 -7.01
CA ARG A 88 2.92 -3.17 -7.18
C ARG A 88 4.05 -3.78 -8.02
N MET A 89 4.41 -3.12 -9.10
CA MET A 89 5.49 -3.59 -9.97
C MET A 89 6.82 -3.65 -9.24
N ILE A 90 7.14 -2.60 -8.47
CA ILE A 90 8.37 -2.54 -7.69
C ILE A 90 8.40 -3.66 -6.64
N ILE A 91 7.30 -3.83 -5.91
CA ILE A 91 7.19 -4.84 -4.86
C ILE A 91 7.29 -6.25 -5.46
N ALA A 92 6.55 -6.50 -6.54
CA ALA A 92 6.58 -7.80 -7.22
C ALA A 92 7.96 -8.12 -7.78
N GLY A 93 8.66 -7.10 -8.29
CA GLY A 93 10.02 -7.28 -8.82
C GLY A 93 11.03 -7.68 -7.77
N GLN A 94 10.72 -7.47 -6.50
CA GLN A 94 11.56 -7.88 -5.37
C GLN A 94 11.03 -9.13 -4.66
N GLY A 95 10.13 -9.86 -5.31
CA GLY A 95 9.59 -11.09 -4.76
C GLY A 95 8.52 -10.86 -3.69
N GLY A 96 7.91 -9.69 -3.68
CA GLY A 96 6.89 -9.33 -2.71
C GLY A 96 5.48 -9.29 -3.27
N THR A 97 4.54 -9.08 -2.38
CA THR A 97 3.14 -8.91 -2.71
C THR A 97 2.58 -7.67 -2.03
N VAL A 98 1.57 -7.09 -2.64
CA VAL A 98 0.82 -6.00 -2.02
C VAL A 98 -0.66 -6.29 -2.16
N LYS A 99 -1.40 -6.02 -1.09
CA LYS A 99 -2.83 -6.26 -1.03
C LYS A 99 -3.48 -5.06 -0.36
N ALA A 100 -4.66 -4.69 -0.84
CA ALA A 100 -5.45 -3.62 -0.25
C ALA A 100 -6.80 -4.15 0.17
N GLU A 101 -7.31 -3.65 1.30
CA GLU A 101 -8.62 -3.98 1.79
C GLU A 101 -9.17 -2.82 2.61
N ASN A 102 -10.48 -2.79 2.77
CA ASN A 102 -11.10 -1.80 3.64
C ASN A 102 -11.09 -2.30 5.07
N ARG A 103 -10.93 -1.36 5.98
CA ARG A 103 -10.98 -1.60 7.42
C ARG A 103 -12.39 -1.40 7.95
N LYS A 104 -12.66 -2.00 9.09
CA LYS A 104 -13.87 -1.70 9.85
C LYS A 104 -13.49 -0.95 11.11
N PRO A 105 -14.21 0.09 11.49
CA PRO A 105 -15.42 0.61 10.83
C PRO A 105 -15.13 1.49 9.61
N VAL A 106 -13.95 2.08 9.49
CA VAL A 106 -13.61 2.95 8.35
C VAL A 106 -12.15 2.82 7.99
N GLY A 107 -11.84 3.21 6.75
CA GLY A 107 -10.47 3.34 6.27
C GLY A 107 -10.03 2.20 5.38
N ALA A 108 -8.80 2.29 4.94
CA ALA A 108 -8.17 1.30 4.10
C ALA A 108 -6.90 0.76 4.75
N MET A 109 -6.50 -0.44 4.33
CA MET A 109 -5.27 -1.06 4.80
C MET A 109 -4.56 -1.69 3.64
N PHE A 110 -3.27 -1.36 3.52
CA PHE A 110 -2.38 -1.95 2.52
C PHE A 110 -1.39 -2.85 3.24
N THR A 111 -1.29 -4.08 2.80
CA THR A 111 -0.35 -5.06 3.35
C THR A 111 0.68 -5.40 2.30
N ILE A 112 1.95 -5.15 2.62
CA ILE A 112 3.09 -5.44 1.76
C ILE A 112 3.89 -6.54 2.43
N ARG A 113 4.22 -7.61 1.70
CA ARG A 113 5.07 -8.68 2.21
C ARG A 113 6.20 -8.95 1.25
N PHE A 114 7.40 -9.07 1.82
CA PHE A 114 8.58 -9.52 1.08
C PHE A 114 8.95 -10.88 1.64
N TYR A 115 8.77 -11.90 0.85
CA TYR A 115 9.01 -13.27 1.30
C TYR A 115 10.49 -13.58 1.34
N LYS A 116 10.92 -14.21 2.43
CA LYS A 116 12.31 -14.62 2.59
C LYS A 116 12.56 -15.78 1.65
N GLY A 117 13.71 -15.75 1.02
CA GLY A 117 14.05 -16.79 0.08
C GLY A 117 14.04 -18.16 0.72
N THR A 118 13.52 -19.12 0.01
CA THR A 118 13.65 -20.50 0.39
C THR A 118 15.01 -21.01 -0.07
N VAL A 119 15.61 -21.72 0.76
CA VAL A 119 16.91 -22.29 0.48
C VAL A 119 16.71 -23.68 -0.09
#